data_a32a581ce9038bdbb5e370492155d7de
#
_entry.id   a32a581ce9038bdbb5e370492155d7de
#
_cell.length_a   1.000
_cell.length_b   1.000
_cell.length_c   1.000
_cell.angle_alpha   90.00
_cell.angle_beta   90.00
_cell.angle_gamma   90.00
#
_symmetry.space_group_name_H-M   'P 1'
#
loop_
_entity.id
_entity.type
_entity.pdbx_description
1 polymer ?
#
loop_
_entity_poly.entity_id
_entity_poly.type
_entity_poly.pdbx_seq_one_letter_code
_entity_poly.pdbx_strand_id
1 'polypeptide(L)'
;MRVTKIIKEYVEETVNGIYDPIIRNCSKDYSEKKNEVEDILEKMVDEFNVAAKKVIKEHGFTIDSWNGEEKHIISYTCNFGKKEYKSIADKRNELRDEKRRKIQDILVNLELGGTKAELDEMLKNIREEVAG
;
A
#
# COMPACT_ATOMS: atom_id res chain seq x y z
N MET A 1 -23.25 -28.77 6.24
CA MET A 1 -23.29 -28.65 4.76
C MET A 1 -21.97 -29.13 4.16
N ARG A 2 -22.02 -29.89 3.10
CA ARG A 2 -20.79 -30.30 2.42
C ARG A 2 -20.19 -29.11 1.66
N VAL A 3 -18.93 -28.82 1.93
CA VAL A 3 -18.22 -27.74 1.24
C VAL A 3 -17.73 -28.21 -0.12
N THR A 4 -18.36 -27.71 -1.18
CA THR A 4 -17.95 -27.93 -2.55
C THR A 4 -16.97 -26.83 -2.98
N LYS A 5 -16.32 -27.03 -4.13
CA LYS A 5 -15.45 -26.01 -4.73
C LYS A 5 -16.22 -24.69 -4.97
N ILE A 6 -17.47 -24.78 -5.41
CA ILE A 6 -18.31 -23.62 -5.67
C ILE A 6 -18.59 -22.83 -4.38
N ILE A 7 -18.93 -23.54 -3.31
CA ILE A 7 -19.18 -22.90 -2.00
C ILE A 7 -17.90 -22.26 -1.47
N LYS A 8 -16.77 -22.94 -1.57
CA LYS A 8 -15.47 -22.41 -1.15
C LYS A 8 -15.12 -21.12 -1.90
N GLU A 9 -15.26 -21.12 -3.24
CA GLU A 9 -15.01 -19.95 -4.07
C GLU A 9 -15.95 -18.80 -3.70
N TYR A 10 -17.23 -19.07 -3.48
CA TYR A 10 -18.20 -18.07 -3.05
C TYR A 10 -17.79 -17.40 -1.73
N VAL A 11 -17.40 -18.19 -0.74
CA VAL A 11 -16.96 -17.69 0.57
C VAL A 11 -15.69 -16.84 0.41
N GLU A 12 -14.70 -17.34 -0.32
CA GLU A 12 -13.45 -16.63 -0.57
C GLU A 12 -13.69 -15.30 -1.28
N GLU A 13 -14.46 -15.30 -2.36
CA GLU A 13 -14.78 -14.08 -3.13
C GLU A 13 -15.54 -13.05 -2.29
N THR A 14 -16.50 -13.52 -1.49
CA THR A 14 -17.30 -12.63 -0.64
C THR A 14 -16.45 -11.97 0.44
N VAL A 15 -15.65 -12.76 1.15
CA VAL A 15 -14.78 -12.23 2.21
C VAL A 15 -13.68 -11.36 1.62
N ASN A 16 -13.08 -11.75 0.49
CA ASN A 16 -12.11 -10.92 -0.23
C ASN A 16 -12.72 -9.57 -0.62
N GLY A 17 -13.95 -9.56 -1.10
CA GLY A 17 -14.67 -8.32 -1.46
C GLY A 17 -14.89 -7.37 -0.30
N ILE A 18 -14.94 -7.90 0.94
CA ILE A 18 -15.06 -7.09 2.16
C ILE A 18 -13.70 -6.52 2.58
N TYR A 19 -12.66 -7.34 2.58
CA TYR A 19 -11.34 -6.97 3.10
C TYR A 19 -10.43 -6.27 2.11
N ASP A 20 -10.42 -6.67 0.84
CA ASP A 20 -9.46 -6.17 -0.15
C ASP A 20 -9.51 -4.65 -0.36
N PRO A 21 -10.68 -3.98 -0.40
CA PRO A 21 -10.71 -2.52 -0.47
C PRO A 21 -10.04 -1.84 0.73
N ILE A 22 -10.23 -2.39 1.93
CA ILE A 22 -9.65 -1.86 3.16
C ILE A 22 -8.14 -2.05 3.18
N ILE A 23 -7.68 -3.23 2.75
CA ILE A 23 -6.25 -3.55 2.65
C ILE A 23 -5.56 -2.62 1.66
N ARG A 24 -6.17 -2.37 0.50
CA ARG A 24 -5.64 -1.43 -0.51
C ARG A 24 -5.58 -0.01 0.02
N ASN A 25 -6.61 0.42 0.76
CA ASN A 25 -6.68 1.79 1.26
C ASN A 25 -5.72 2.06 2.43
N CYS A 26 -5.19 1.04 3.09
CA CYS A 26 -4.23 1.21 4.18
C CYS A 26 -2.99 2.02 3.78
N SER A 27 -2.52 1.88 2.56
CA SER A 27 -1.32 2.57 2.08
C SER A 27 -1.58 3.78 1.20
N LYS A 28 -2.84 4.02 0.83
CA LYS A 28 -3.20 5.09 -0.11
C LYS A 28 -2.81 6.48 0.39
N ASP A 29 -3.20 6.83 1.61
CA ASP A 29 -2.91 8.12 2.20
C ASP A 29 -1.40 8.33 2.37
N TYR A 30 -0.70 7.32 2.85
CA TYR A 30 0.75 7.35 2.97
C TYR A 30 1.43 7.56 1.62
N SER A 31 1.03 6.82 0.59
CA SER A 31 1.60 6.92 -0.75
C SER A 31 1.37 8.30 -1.36
N GLU A 32 0.17 8.85 -1.22
CA GLU A 32 -0.16 10.19 -1.70
C GLU A 32 0.69 11.26 -1.02
N LYS A 33 0.79 11.22 0.30
CA LYS A 33 1.60 12.16 1.08
C LYS A 33 3.08 12.05 0.78
N LYS A 34 3.58 10.82 0.65
CA LYS A 34 4.98 10.59 0.31
C LYS A 34 5.34 11.13 -1.06
N ASN A 35 4.49 10.86 -2.06
CA ASN A 35 4.69 11.38 -3.41
C ASN A 35 4.68 12.91 -3.45
N GLU A 36 3.78 13.53 -2.70
CA GLU A 36 3.72 15.00 -2.58
C GLU A 36 5.00 15.57 -2.00
N VAL A 37 5.51 14.97 -0.93
CA VAL A 37 6.78 15.40 -0.31
C VAL A 37 7.96 15.17 -1.26
N GLU A 38 8.01 14.02 -1.93
CA GLU A 38 9.04 13.72 -2.91
C GLU A 38 9.07 14.74 -4.05
N ASP A 39 7.91 15.14 -4.57
CA ASP A 39 7.80 16.16 -5.61
C ASP A 39 8.32 17.54 -5.14
N ILE A 40 8.01 17.92 -3.91
CA ILE A 40 8.51 19.16 -3.32
C ILE A 40 10.03 19.11 -3.18
N LEU A 41 10.57 18.01 -2.66
CA LEU A 41 12.02 17.85 -2.47
C LEU A 41 12.77 17.81 -3.79
N GLU A 42 12.20 17.16 -4.80
CA GLU A 42 12.78 17.13 -6.14
C GLU A 42 12.89 18.54 -6.74
N LYS A 43 11.85 19.37 -6.59
CA LYS A 43 11.89 20.77 -7.01
C LYS A 43 12.96 21.56 -6.27
N MET A 44 13.12 21.34 -4.96
CA MET A 44 14.16 22.01 -4.17
C MET A 44 15.56 21.63 -4.67
N VAL A 45 15.77 20.36 -5.00
CA VAL A 45 17.05 19.88 -5.55
C VAL A 45 17.30 20.49 -6.93
N ASP A 46 16.29 20.55 -7.79
CA ASP A 46 16.41 21.17 -9.11
C ASP A 46 16.76 22.66 -9.02
N GLU A 47 16.09 23.41 -8.14
CA GLU A 47 16.39 24.81 -7.89
C GLU A 47 17.80 25.00 -7.34
N PHE A 48 18.24 24.15 -6.43
CA PHE A 48 19.61 24.15 -5.92
C PHE A 48 20.62 23.90 -7.03
N ASN A 49 20.38 22.91 -7.89
CA ASN A 49 21.29 22.60 -8.98
C ASN A 49 21.42 23.77 -9.98
N VAL A 50 20.32 24.45 -10.29
CA VAL A 50 20.33 25.64 -11.15
C VAL A 50 21.19 26.74 -10.54
N ALA A 51 20.97 27.05 -9.27
CA ALA A 51 21.72 28.08 -8.55
C ALA A 51 23.20 27.71 -8.41
N ALA A 52 23.51 26.47 -8.06
CA ALA A 52 24.89 25.99 -7.92
C ALA A 52 25.65 26.04 -9.25
N LYS A 53 25.04 25.64 -10.35
CA LYS A 53 25.66 25.72 -11.69
C LYS A 53 25.99 27.15 -12.07
N LYS A 54 25.10 28.09 -11.77
CA LYS A 54 25.33 29.51 -12.03
C LYS A 54 26.55 30.02 -11.28
N VAL A 55 26.68 29.72 -10.00
CA VAL A 55 27.81 30.13 -9.17
C VAL A 55 29.13 29.53 -9.70
N ILE A 56 29.12 28.25 -10.06
CA ILE A 56 30.30 27.55 -10.60
C ILE A 56 30.78 28.21 -11.88
N LYS A 57 29.87 28.49 -12.81
CA LYS A 57 30.18 29.13 -14.09
C LYS A 57 30.65 30.59 -13.92
N GLU A 58 30.06 31.35 -13.02
CA GLU A 58 30.48 32.73 -12.72
C GLU A 58 31.91 32.82 -12.19
N HIS A 59 32.39 31.75 -11.52
CA HIS A 59 33.76 31.66 -11.03
C HIS A 59 34.72 31.02 -12.06
N GLY A 60 34.30 30.82 -13.31
CA GLY A 60 35.13 30.35 -14.37
C GLY A 60 35.37 28.86 -14.44
N PHE A 61 34.59 28.08 -13.69
CA PHE A 61 34.68 26.62 -13.73
C PHE A 61 33.70 26.01 -14.75
N THR A 62 34.10 24.89 -15.33
CA THR A 62 33.25 24.08 -16.21
C THR A 62 32.53 23.01 -15.38
N ILE A 63 31.32 22.70 -15.78
CA ILE A 63 30.55 21.61 -15.15
C ILE A 63 30.75 20.35 -16.01
N ASP A 64 31.04 19.24 -15.35
CA ASP A 64 31.18 17.94 -16.03
C ASP A 64 29.88 17.55 -16.74
N SER A 65 30.04 16.96 -17.91
CA SER A 65 28.88 16.53 -18.70
C SER A 65 28.96 15.03 -19.05
N TRP A 66 27.80 14.46 -19.30
CA TRP A 66 27.67 13.09 -19.76
C TRP A 66 26.61 13.07 -20.87
N ASN A 67 26.95 12.45 -22.02
CA ASN A 67 26.10 12.45 -23.21
C ASN A 67 25.65 13.84 -23.67
N GLY A 68 26.51 14.86 -23.50
CA GLY A 68 26.23 16.24 -23.93
C GLY A 68 25.40 17.04 -22.93
N GLU A 69 24.95 16.43 -21.81
CA GLU A 69 24.22 17.11 -20.75
C GLU A 69 25.09 17.32 -19.52
N GLU A 70 24.97 18.48 -18.90
CA GLU A 70 25.68 18.78 -17.65
C GLU A 70 25.17 17.91 -16.53
N LYS A 71 26.10 17.36 -15.73
CA LYS A 71 25.73 16.59 -14.55
C LYS A 71 25.07 17.45 -13.48
N HIS A 72 24.20 16.86 -12.69
CA HIS A 72 23.69 17.50 -11.49
C HIS A 72 24.82 17.70 -10.48
N ILE A 73 24.80 18.82 -9.77
CA ILE A 73 25.76 19.10 -8.70
C ILE A 73 25.44 18.22 -7.50
N ILE A 74 24.17 18.07 -7.19
CA ILE A 74 23.71 17.07 -6.22
C ILE A 74 22.59 16.23 -6.84
N SER A 75 22.55 14.97 -6.44
CA SER A 75 21.50 14.04 -6.85
C SER A 75 20.46 13.90 -5.75
N TYR A 76 19.20 13.73 -6.15
CA TYR A 76 18.12 13.49 -5.23
C TYR A 76 18.09 12.03 -4.76
N THR A 77 18.05 11.81 -3.45
CA THR A 77 17.85 10.50 -2.85
C THR A 77 16.81 10.62 -1.74
N CYS A 78 15.77 9.79 -1.83
CA CYS A 78 14.66 9.81 -0.89
C CYS A 78 14.93 8.85 0.29
N ASN A 79 15.17 9.40 1.49
CA ASN A 79 15.46 8.62 2.70
C ASN A 79 14.54 9.03 3.85
N PHE A 80 13.23 8.83 3.68
CA PHE A 80 12.26 9.15 4.73
C PHE A 80 11.02 8.23 4.65
N GLY A 81 10.24 8.21 5.71
CA GLY A 81 8.96 7.51 5.73
C GLY A 81 9.04 6.00 5.96
N LYS A 82 10.22 5.45 6.22
CA LYS A 82 10.41 4.00 6.40
C LYS A 82 9.69 3.44 7.63
N LYS A 83 9.70 4.21 8.71
CA LYS A 83 9.02 3.83 9.96
C LYS A 83 7.51 3.81 9.77
N GLU A 84 6.98 4.82 9.12
CA GLU A 84 5.56 4.95 8.83
C GLU A 84 5.10 3.86 7.86
N TYR A 85 5.89 3.55 6.85
CA TYR A 85 5.61 2.46 5.93
C TYR A 85 5.55 1.11 6.64
N LYS A 86 6.49 0.85 7.56
CA LYS A 86 6.51 -0.39 8.34
C LYS A 86 5.23 -0.56 9.15
N SER A 87 4.77 0.50 9.80
CA SER A 87 3.52 0.51 10.57
C SER A 87 2.32 0.16 9.70
N ILE A 88 2.25 0.72 8.50
CA ILE A 88 1.18 0.43 7.52
C ILE A 88 1.27 -1.00 6.99
N ALA A 89 2.47 -1.47 6.70
CA ALA A 89 2.71 -2.84 6.24
C ALA A 89 2.29 -3.86 7.30
N ASP A 90 2.59 -3.60 8.57
CA ASP A 90 2.19 -4.45 9.68
C ASP A 90 0.66 -4.51 9.79
N LYS A 91 -0.02 -3.38 9.73
CA LYS A 91 -1.48 -3.33 9.75
C LYS A 91 -2.10 -4.07 8.56
N ARG A 92 -1.54 -3.90 7.39
CA ARG A 92 -2.00 -4.59 6.18
C ARG A 92 -1.86 -6.11 6.31
N ASN A 93 -0.75 -6.57 6.88
CA ASN A 93 -0.51 -7.99 7.13
C ASN A 93 -1.47 -8.54 8.18
N GLU A 94 -1.79 -7.79 9.24
CA GLU A 94 -2.80 -8.16 10.23
C GLU A 94 -4.17 -8.34 9.58
N LEU A 95 -4.56 -7.44 8.70
CA LEU A 95 -5.84 -7.54 7.97
C LEU A 95 -5.88 -8.74 7.04
N ARG A 96 -4.77 -9.05 6.37
CA ARG A 96 -4.67 -10.25 5.53
C ARG A 96 -4.80 -11.54 6.34
N ASP A 97 -4.18 -11.58 7.52
CA ASP A 97 -4.28 -12.73 8.43
C ASP A 97 -5.68 -12.87 8.98
N GLU A 98 -6.32 -11.77 9.36
CA GLU A 98 -7.71 -11.73 9.81
C GLU A 98 -8.64 -12.24 8.72
N LYS A 99 -8.49 -11.77 7.48
CA LYS A 99 -9.25 -12.25 6.33
C LYS A 99 -9.14 -13.76 6.17
N ARG A 100 -7.93 -14.28 6.23
CA ARG A 100 -7.66 -15.72 6.10
C ARG A 100 -8.34 -16.52 7.19
N ARG A 101 -8.27 -16.06 8.43
CA ARG A 101 -8.93 -16.71 9.57
C ARG A 101 -10.44 -16.72 9.43
N LYS A 102 -11.03 -15.62 8.98
CA LYS A 102 -12.49 -15.52 8.76
C LYS A 102 -12.95 -16.51 7.69
N ILE A 103 -12.23 -16.62 6.60
CA ILE A 103 -12.53 -17.62 5.54
C ILE A 103 -12.46 -19.03 6.12
N GLN A 104 -11.40 -19.35 6.83
CA GLN A 104 -11.21 -20.67 7.42
C GLN A 104 -12.30 -21.01 8.44
N ASP A 105 -12.64 -20.08 9.30
CA ASP A 105 -13.68 -20.27 10.33
C ASP A 105 -15.04 -20.57 9.69
N ILE A 106 -15.39 -19.86 8.61
CA ILE A 106 -16.62 -20.11 7.87
C ILE A 106 -16.62 -21.50 7.26
N LEU A 107 -15.54 -21.88 6.59
CA LEU A 107 -15.45 -23.20 5.92
C LEU A 107 -15.50 -24.34 6.92
N VAL A 108 -14.83 -24.19 8.07
CA VAL A 108 -14.88 -25.19 9.15
C VAL A 108 -16.28 -25.31 9.72
N ASN A 109 -16.95 -24.19 9.97
CA ASN A 109 -18.34 -24.20 10.47
C ASN A 109 -19.28 -24.94 9.50
N LEU A 110 -19.17 -24.68 8.20
CA LEU A 110 -19.99 -25.36 7.19
C LEU A 110 -19.73 -26.88 7.15
N GLU A 111 -18.48 -27.30 7.25
CA GLU A 111 -18.13 -28.72 7.27
C GLU A 111 -18.63 -29.42 8.54
N LEU A 112 -18.72 -28.71 9.65
CA LEU A 112 -19.24 -29.24 10.91
C LEU A 112 -20.77 -29.23 11.00
N GLY A 113 -21.45 -28.96 9.89
CA GLY A 113 -22.90 -29.03 9.80
C GLY A 113 -23.62 -27.68 9.75
N GLY A 114 -22.87 -26.59 9.58
CA GLY A 114 -23.48 -25.26 9.44
C GLY A 114 -24.40 -25.16 8.23
N THR A 115 -25.44 -24.32 8.37
CA THR A 115 -26.46 -24.11 7.34
C THR A 115 -26.16 -22.87 6.50
N LYS A 116 -26.90 -22.70 5.40
CA LYS A 116 -26.80 -21.48 4.56
C LYS A 116 -27.19 -20.24 5.36
N ALA A 117 -28.19 -20.34 6.24
CA ALA A 117 -28.62 -19.25 7.11
C ALA A 117 -27.48 -18.81 8.03
N GLU A 118 -26.75 -19.77 8.61
CA GLU A 118 -25.56 -19.48 9.42
C GLU A 118 -24.44 -18.84 8.60
N LEU A 119 -24.22 -19.32 7.38
CA LEU A 119 -23.25 -18.71 6.46
C LEU A 119 -23.58 -17.24 6.21
N ASP A 120 -24.84 -16.95 5.87
CA ASP A 120 -25.28 -15.57 5.58
C ASP A 120 -25.11 -14.67 6.81
N GLU A 121 -25.41 -15.18 8.00
CA GLU A 121 -25.21 -14.46 9.27
C GLU A 121 -23.73 -14.21 9.56
N MET A 122 -22.86 -15.18 9.33
CA MET A 122 -21.42 -15.01 9.52
C MET A 122 -20.86 -13.94 8.57
N LEU A 123 -21.28 -13.94 7.31
CA LEU A 123 -20.87 -12.92 6.34
C LEU A 123 -21.38 -11.53 6.71
N LYS A 124 -22.60 -11.44 7.18
CA LYS A 124 -23.18 -10.18 7.67
C LYS A 124 -22.38 -9.64 8.86
N ASN A 125 -22.04 -10.49 9.82
CA ASN A 125 -21.26 -10.12 11.00
C ASN A 125 -19.87 -9.60 10.62
N ILE A 126 -19.22 -10.22 9.63
CA ILE A 126 -17.92 -9.76 9.14
C ILE A 126 -18.05 -8.36 8.52
N ARG A 127 -19.08 -8.11 7.70
CA ARG A 127 -19.32 -6.80 7.11
C ARG A 127 -19.53 -5.72 8.17
N GLU A 128 -20.31 -6.01 9.20
CA GLU A 128 -20.58 -5.09 10.29
C GLU A 128 -19.32 -4.82 11.12
N GLU A 129 -18.56 -5.84 11.45
CA GLU A 129 -17.30 -5.74 12.21
C GLU A 129 -16.26 -4.90 11.49
N VAL A 130 -16.13 -5.11 10.19
CA VAL A 130 -15.14 -4.41 9.35
C VAL A 130 -15.57 -2.97 9.05
N ALA A 131 -16.88 -2.72 8.91
CA ALA A 131 -17.42 -1.37 8.68
C ALA A 131 -17.42 -0.51 9.96
N GLY A 132 -17.41 -1.17 11.10
CA GLY A 132 -17.28 -0.49 12.39
C GLY A 132 -15.86 -0.13 12.68
#